data_98cdc49151fb3b75678746f825024e96
#
_entry.id   98cdc49151fb3b75678746f825024e96
#
_cell.length_a   1.000
_cell.length_b   1.000
_cell.length_c   1.000
_cell.angle_alpha   90.00
_cell.angle_beta   90.00
_cell.angle_gamma   90.00
#
_symmetry.space_group_name_H-M   'P 1'
#
loop_
_entity.id
_entity.type
_entity.pdbx_description
1 polymer ?
#
loop_
_entity_poly.entity_id
_entity_poly.type
_entity_poly.pdbx_seq_one_letter_code
_entity_poly.pdbx_strand_id
1 'polypeptide(L)'
;MNRMETERMYAYFLCSIPMIGGVRAGQLEERFGSPQGIYEAGVTGWRECVSESIAEYMDRQKKEDAWRQEYAQLAEKQIHLVFPWEEGFPKKLLTIPDPPYGFFYKGRLPKDTIPSVAVIGARECSDYGRYVAEELGRYLGTHRIQVISGMARGIDGISQQAALSAGGTSYGVLGCGVDICYPSQNRRLYEELGREGGLLSTYAPGIRAMPAYFPPRN
;
A
#
# COMPACT_ATOMS: atom_id res chain seq x y z
N MET A 1 22.94 4.98 -13.20
CA MET A 1 22.09 4.42 -12.11
C MET A 1 22.98 3.59 -11.22
N ASN A 2 22.95 3.79 -9.90
CA ASN A 2 23.73 2.97 -9.00
C ASN A 2 23.06 1.59 -8.80
N ARG A 3 23.79 0.60 -8.24
CA ARG A 3 23.30 -0.76 -8.06
C ARG A 3 21.96 -0.81 -7.29
N MET A 4 21.85 -0.03 -6.23
CA MET A 4 20.65 0.00 -5.38
C MET A 4 19.43 0.54 -6.14
N GLU A 5 19.61 1.58 -6.97
CA GLU A 5 18.53 2.11 -7.80
C GLU A 5 18.08 1.12 -8.88
N THR A 6 19.03 0.35 -9.42
CA THR A 6 18.73 -0.72 -10.37
C THR A 6 17.87 -1.81 -9.72
N GLU A 7 18.24 -2.26 -8.53
CA GLU A 7 17.47 -3.26 -7.78
C GLU A 7 16.06 -2.75 -7.44
N ARG A 8 15.93 -1.49 -7.00
CA ARG A 8 14.62 -0.88 -6.74
C ARG A 8 13.72 -0.86 -7.98
N MET A 9 14.29 -0.53 -9.13
CA MET A 9 13.55 -0.50 -10.39
C MET A 9 13.01 -1.90 -10.76
N TYR A 10 13.82 -2.94 -10.61
CA TYR A 10 13.34 -4.31 -10.86
C TYR A 10 12.37 -4.82 -9.77
N ALA A 11 12.55 -4.41 -8.53
CA ALA A 11 11.58 -4.68 -7.47
C ALA A 11 10.23 -3.99 -7.74
N TYR A 12 10.24 -2.77 -8.31
CA TYR A 12 9.00 -2.13 -8.80
C TYR A 12 8.27 -2.99 -9.84
N PHE A 13 9.00 -3.61 -10.79
CA PHE A 13 8.38 -4.51 -11.76
C PHE A 13 7.53 -5.60 -11.05
N LEU A 14 8.04 -6.22 -9.98
CA LEU A 14 7.28 -7.20 -9.21
C LEU A 14 6.07 -6.56 -8.51
N CYS A 15 6.23 -5.37 -7.90
CA CYS A 15 5.13 -4.64 -7.28
C CYS A 15 4.04 -4.17 -8.27
N SER A 16 4.38 -4.06 -9.56
CA SER A 16 3.42 -3.70 -10.61
C SER A 16 2.52 -4.86 -11.04
N ILE A 17 2.82 -6.08 -10.61
CA ILE A 17 2.05 -7.28 -10.90
C ILE A 17 1.05 -7.57 -9.78
N PRO A 18 -0.26 -7.33 -9.95
CA PRO A 18 -1.24 -7.42 -8.84
C PRO A 18 -1.31 -8.80 -8.16
N MET A 19 -0.89 -9.86 -8.84
CA MET A 19 -0.89 -11.23 -8.33
C MET A 19 0.40 -11.62 -7.59
N ILE A 20 1.42 -10.76 -7.56
CA ILE A 20 2.67 -11.00 -6.84
C ILE A 20 2.60 -10.28 -5.49
N GLY A 21 2.22 -11.00 -4.44
CA GLY A 21 2.34 -10.56 -3.05
C GLY A 21 3.67 -10.99 -2.44
N GLY A 22 3.86 -10.70 -1.14
CA GLY A 22 5.13 -10.96 -0.46
C GLY A 22 5.58 -12.40 -0.51
N VAL A 23 4.69 -13.35 -0.29
CA VAL A 23 5.02 -14.79 -0.33
C VAL A 23 5.55 -15.21 -1.71
N ARG A 24 4.86 -14.83 -2.79
CA ARG A 24 5.31 -15.16 -4.15
C ARG A 24 6.60 -14.47 -4.55
N ALA A 25 6.74 -13.21 -4.18
CA ALA A 25 7.98 -12.47 -4.41
C ALA A 25 9.15 -13.11 -3.67
N GLY A 26 8.97 -13.53 -2.41
CA GLY A 26 9.97 -14.26 -1.63
C GLY A 26 10.38 -15.59 -2.29
N GLN A 27 9.42 -16.38 -2.78
CA GLN A 27 9.71 -17.62 -3.51
C GLN A 27 10.53 -17.37 -4.79
N LEU A 28 10.19 -16.32 -5.52
CA LEU A 28 10.95 -15.89 -6.71
C LEU A 28 12.36 -15.44 -6.33
N GLU A 29 12.54 -14.68 -5.26
CA GLU A 29 13.86 -14.25 -4.80
C GLU A 29 14.72 -15.42 -4.29
N GLU A 30 14.12 -16.35 -3.56
CA GLU A 30 14.81 -17.57 -3.12
C GLU A 30 15.36 -18.36 -4.31
N ARG A 31 14.62 -18.39 -5.42
CA ARG A 31 15.00 -19.14 -6.63
C ARG A 31 16.00 -18.39 -7.52
N PHE A 32 15.86 -17.08 -7.68
CA PHE A 32 16.61 -16.27 -8.65
C PHE A 32 17.56 -15.26 -8.02
N GLY A 33 17.59 -15.15 -6.71
CA GLY A 33 18.59 -14.40 -5.92
C GLY A 33 18.38 -12.91 -5.81
N SER A 34 17.72 -12.26 -6.79
CA SER A 34 17.49 -10.81 -6.76
C SER A 34 16.33 -10.39 -7.67
N PRO A 35 15.75 -9.19 -7.47
CA PRO A 35 14.74 -8.65 -8.39
C PRO A 35 15.19 -8.60 -9.85
N GLN A 36 16.44 -8.25 -10.10
CA GLN A 36 17.01 -8.30 -11.44
C GLN A 36 17.09 -9.73 -11.97
N GLY A 37 17.58 -10.69 -11.17
CA GLY A 37 17.63 -12.10 -11.54
C GLY A 37 16.26 -12.68 -11.86
N ILE A 38 15.22 -12.28 -11.11
CA ILE A 38 13.83 -12.66 -11.40
C ILE A 38 13.42 -12.13 -12.78
N TYR A 39 13.67 -10.84 -13.04
CA TYR A 39 13.31 -10.24 -14.32
C TYR A 39 14.02 -10.91 -15.51
N GLU A 40 15.30 -11.25 -15.35
CA GLU A 40 16.12 -11.90 -16.40
C GLU A 40 15.73 -13.36 -16.66
N ALA A 41 15.26 -14.10 -15.65
CA ALA A 41 14.83 -15.49 -15.76
C ALA A 41 13.73 -15.69 -16.82
N GLY A 42 12.86 -14.70 -17.00
CA GLY A 42 11.82 -14.72 -18.02
C GLY A 42 10.74 -15.78 -17.78
N VAL A 43 9.84 -15.92 -18.74
CA VAL A 43 8.63 -16.75 -18.62
C VAL A 43 8.94 -18.19 -18.28
N THR A 44 9.99 -18.79 -18.85
CA THR A 44 10.37 -20.18 -18.62
C THR A 44 10.77 -20.41 -17.17
N GLY A 45 11.59 -19.53 -16.59
CA GLY A 45 11.97 -19.61 -15.19
C GLY A 45 10.80 -19.33 -14.24
N TRP A 46 9.97 -18.34 -14.53
CA TRP A 46 8.84 -18.00 -13.67
C TRP A 46 7.81 -19.13 -13.51
N ARG A 47 7.59 -19.95 -14.56
CA ARG A 47 6.71 -21.13 -14.51
C ARG A 47 7.10 -22.15 -13.44
N GLU A 48 8.33 -22.11 -12.95
CA GLU A 48 8.77 -22.98 -11.85
C GLU A 48 8.22 -22.52 -10.49
N CYS A 49 7.87 -21.23 -10.35
CA CYS A 49 7.49 -20.61 -9.07
C CYS A 49 6.06 -20.10 -9.02
N VAL A 50 5.47 -19.76 -10.18
CA VAL A 50 4.12 -19.19 -10.28
C VAL A 50 3.28 -19.93 -11.31
N SER A 51 1.95 -19.75 -11.26
CA SER A 51 1.05 -20.36 -12.26
C SER A 51 1.33 -19.82 -13.67
N GLU A 52 0.97 -20.63 -14.68
CA GLU A 52 1.09 -20.24 -16.09
C GLU A 52 0.49 -18.86 -16.37
N SER A 53 -0.72 -18.60 -15.87
CA SER A 53 -1.42 -17.33 -16.08
C SER A 53 -0.67 -16.13 -15.50
N ILE A 54 0.01 -16.30 -14.37
CA ILE A 54 0.84 -15.25 -13.77
C ILE A 54 2.12 -15.05 -14.59
N ALA A 55 2.79 -16.12 -14.98
CA ALA A 55 3.99 -16.06 -15.80
C ALA A 55 3.74 -15.38 -17.14
N GLU A 56 2.62 -15.70 -17.82
CA GLU A 56 2.19 -15.04 -19.05
C GLU A 56 1.87 -13.56 -18.86
N TYR A 57 1.24 -13.20 -17.74
CA TYR A 57 0.97 -11.79 -17.41
C TYR A 57 2.29 -11.03 -17.20
N MET A 58 3.23 -11.57 -16.45
CA MET A 58 4.56 -10.99 -16.23
C MET A 58 5.32 -10.82 -17.56
N ASP A 59 5.27 -11.82 -18.46
CA ASP A 59 5.92 -11.77 -19.75
C ASP A 59 5.34 -10.67 -20.66
N ARG A 60 4.03 -10.50 -20.63
CA ARG A 60 3.36 -9.40 -21.33
C ARG A 60 3.82 -8.05 -20.78
N GLN A 61 3.80 -7.86 -19.47
CA GLN A 61 4.27 -6.61 -18.84
C GLN A 61 5.75 -6.33 -19.15
N LYS A 62 6.58 -7.38 -19.17
CA LYS A 62 7.99 -7.27 -19.55
C LYS A 62 8.15 -6.81 -21.01
N LYS A 63 7.34 -7.33 -21.94
CA LYS A 63 7.39 -6.98 -23.37
C LYS A 63 6.82 -5.60 -23.68
N GLU A 64 5.77 -5.19 -22.97
CA GLU A 64 5.17 -3.85 -23.09
C GLU A 64 6.12 -2.76 -22.58
N ASP A 65 6.97 -3.09 -21.62
CA ASP A 65 8.03 -2.25 -21.00
C ASP A 65 7.53 -0.90 -20.43
N ALA A 66 6.22 -0.71 -20.33
CA ALA A 66 5.61 0.54 -19.83
C ALA A 66 5.95 0.80 -18.36
N TRP A 67 6.18 -0.27 -17.58
CA TRP A 67 6.51 -0.21 -16.16
C TRP A 67 7.77 0.64 -15.86
N ARG A 68 8.73 0.74 -16.78
CA ARG A 68 9.93 1.59 -16.61
C ARG A 68 9.57 3.07 -16.60
N GLN A 69 8.69 3.46 -17.52
CA GLN A 69 8.19 4.83 -17.58
C GLN A 69 7.32 5.13 -16.36
N GLU A 70 6.49 4.18 -15.94
CA GLU A 70 5.67 4.31 -14.74
C GLU A 70 6.54 4.49 -13.49
N TYR A 71 7.62 3.70 -13.34
CA TYR A 71 8.59 3.87 -12.27
C TYR A 71 9.21 5.27 -12.27
N ALA A 72 9.66 5.75 -13.42
CA ALA A 72 10.24 7.08 -13.55
C ALA A 72 9.26 8.22 -13.19
N GLN A 73 7.95 8.01 -13.44
CA GLN A 73 6.91 8.99 -13.14
C GLN A 73 6.48 9.03 -11.66
N LEU A 74 6.91 8.08 -10.82
CA LEU A 74 6.50 8.04 -9.41
C LEU A 74 6.82 9.35 -8.68
N ALA A 75 8.02 9.87 -8.86
CA ALA A 75 8.46 11.11 -8.22
C ALA A 75 7.62 12.32 -8.64
N GLU A 76 7.29 12.46 -9.93
CA GLU A 76 6.45 13.53 -10.46
C GLU A 76 5.03 13.47 -9.88
N LYS A 77 4.51 12.26 -9.65
CA LYS A 77 3.20 12.01 -9.03
C LYS A 77 3.22 12.11 -7.50
N GLN A 78 4.38 12.43 -6.90
CA GLN A 78 4.59 12.42 -5.44
C GLN A 78 4.19 11.07 -4.82
N ILE A 79 4.47 9.99 -5.52
CA ILE A 79 4.27 8.62 -5.05
C ILE A 79 5.63 8.04 -4.72
N HIS A 80 5.73 7.44 -3.56
CA HIS A 80 6.92 6.76 -3.10
C HIS A 80 6.66 5.25 -3.04
N LEU A 81 7.72 4.48 -3.14
CA LEU A 81 7.70 3.04 -2.96
C LEU A 81 8.73 2.71 -1.88
N VAL A 82 8.37 1.84 -0.95
CA VAL A 82 9.25 1.41 0.14
C VAL A 82 9.29 -0.10 0.23
N PHE A 83 10.47 -0.63 0.50
CA PHE A 83 10.75 -2.06 0.61
C PHE A 83 11.21 -2.45 2.02
N PRO A 84 11.06 -3.73 2.42
CA PRO A 84 11.45 -4.23 3.75
C PRO A 84 12.90 -3.94 4.15
N TRP A 85 13.81 -3.84 3.20
CA TRP A 85 15.23 -3.57 3.42
C TRP A 85 15.58 -2.09 3.50
N GLU A 86 14.59 -1.19 3.40
CA GLU A 86 14.80 0.25 3.42
C GLU A 86 14.45 0.86 4.78
N GLU A 87 15.15 1.94 5.10
CA GLU A 87 14.80 2.75 6.26
C GLU A 87 13.41 3.36 6.11
N GLY A 88 12.62 3.32 7.19
CA GLY A 88 11.26 3.83 7.19
C GLY A 88 10.19 2.80 6.85
N PHE A 89 10.53 1.60 6.37
CA PHE A 89 9.55 0.53 6.25
C PHE A 89 8.98 0.15 7.64
N PRO A 90 7.65 0.15 7.83
CA PRO A 90 7.06 -0.17 9.13
C PRO A 90 7.36 -1.63 9.53
N LYS A 91 8.22 -1.81 10.54
CA LYS A 91 8.69 -3.15 10.96
C LYS A 91 7.58 -4.07 11.42
N LYS A 92 6.49 -3.51 11.94
CA LYS A 92 5.29 -4.28 12.32
C LYS A 92 4.72 -5.09 11.15
N LEU A 93 4.85 -4.62 9.92
CA LEU A 93 4.39 -5.36 8.72
C LEU A 93 5.24 -6.61 8.45
N LEU A 94 6.45 -6.70 8.96
CA LEU A 94 7.29 -7.91 8.83
C LEU A 94 6.84 -9.07 9.72
N THR A 95 5.95 -8.81 10.68
CA THR A 95 5.49 -9.82 11.65
C THR A 95 4.15 -10.46 11.27
N ILE A 96 3.51 -9.99 10.20
CA ILE A 96 2.27 -10.61 9.70
C ILE A 96 2.56 -11.83 8.83
N PRO A 97 1.61 -12.77 8.68
CA PRO A 97 1.84 -14.02 7.92
C PRO A 97 2.21 -13.82 6.44
N ASP A 98 1.72 -12.75 5.81
CA ASP A 98 2.02 -12.39 4.42
C ASP A 98 2.50 -10.92 4.38
N PRO A 99 3.76 -10.66 4.77
CA PRO A 99 4.32 -9.32 4.73
C PRO A 99 4.38 -8.80 3.30
N PRO A 100 4.05 -7.54 3.04
CA PRO A 100 4.14 -7.01 1.68
C PRO A 100 5.59 -6.99 1.18
N TYR A 101 5.79 -7.38 -0.07
CA TYR A 101 7.09 -7.30 -0.72
C TYR A 101 7.61 -5.85 -0.82
N GLY A 102 6.70 -4.93 -0.99
CA GLY A 102 6.86 -3.49 -0.96
C GLY A 102 5.50 -2.84 -1.05
N PHE A 103 5.41 -1.56 -0.77
CA PHE A 103 4.15 -0.84 -0.96
C PHE A 103 4.38 0.62 -1.35
N PHE A 104 3.40 1.14 -2.07
CA PHE A 104 3.34 2.53 -2.50
C PHE A 104 2.75 3.40 -1.41
N TYR A 105 3.22 4.65 -1.31
CA TYR A 105 2.64 5.61 -0.40
C TYR A 105 2.67 7.04 -0.93
N LYS A 106 1.73 7.86 -0.45
CA LYS A 106 1.72 9.33 -0.55
C LYS A 106 1.65 9.92 0.84
N GLY A 107 2.32 11.05 1.05
CA GLY A 107 2.44 11.65 2.36
C GLY A 107 3.57 11.02 3.19
N ARG A 108 3.26 10.59 4.40
CA ARG A 108 4.23 10.07 5.38
C ARG A 108 3.98 8.60 5.66
N LEU A 109 4.99 7.90 6.12
CA LEU A 109 4.86 6.55 6.67
C LEU A 109 4.53 6.58 8.17
N PRO A 110 3.77 5.59 8.69
CA PRO A 110 3.58 5.43 10.12
C PRO A 110 4.92 5.15 10.80
N LYS A 111 5.11 5.74 11.98
CA LYS A 111 6.34 5.57 12.77
C LYS A 111 6.17 4.44 13.76
N ASP A 112 7.09 3.48 13.78
CA ASP A 112 7.09 2.36 14.72
C ASP A 112 7.24 2.79 16.19
N THR A 113 7.88 3.94 16.42
CA THR A 113 8.08 4.53 17.75
C THR A 113 6.81 5.16 18.34
N ILE A 114 5.76 5.32 17.55
CA ILE A 114 4.50 5.90 17.97
C ILE A 114 3.44 4.79 18.02
N PRO A 115 2.65 4.68 19.11
CA PRO A 115 1.55 3.73 19.17
C PRO A 115 0.58 3.92 18.01
N SER A 116 0.04 2.82 17.50
CA SER A 116 -0.97 2.82 16.44
C SER A 116 -2.15 1.94 16.77
N VAL A 117 -3.34 2.37 16.39
CA VAL A 117 -4.60 1.63 16.58
C VAL A 117 -5.31 1.53 15.24
N ALA A 118 -5.72 0.32 14.88
CA ALA A 118 -6.61 0.10 13.74
C ALA A 118 -8.05 0.37 14.18
N VAL A 119 -8.74 1.29 13.49
CA VAL A 119 -10.16 1.57 13.70
C VAL A 119 -10.92 1.16 12.45
N ILE A 120 -11.76 0.15 12.57
CA ILE A 120 -12.54 -0.42 11.48
C ILE A 120 -13.99 -0.57 11.88
N GLY A 121 -14.92 -0.52 10.92
CA GLY A 121 -16.32 -0.74 11.24
C GLY A 121 -17.26 -0.64 10.04
N ALA A 122 -18.56 -0.52 10.35
CA ALA A 122 -19.61 -0.50 9.35
C ALA A 122 -19.50 0.71 8.41
N ARG A 123 -19.72 0.47 7.11
CA ARG A 123 -19.79 1.53 6.09
C ARG A 123 -21.07 2.38 6.24
N GLU A 124 -22.13 1.77 6.75
CA GLU A 124 -23.37 2.41 7.14
C GLU A 124 -23.53 2.22 8.65
N CYS A 125 -23.06 3.19 9.41
CA CYS A 125 -23.09 3.13 10.87
C CYS A 125 -24.33 3.88 11.41
N SER A 126 -24.80 3.45 12.60
CA SER A 126 -25.80 4.17 13.36
C SER A 126 -25.26 5.52 13.88
N ASP A 127 -26.16 6.38 14.36
CA ASP A 127 -25.76 7.64 15.00
C ASP A 127 -24.86 7.41 16.23
N TYR A 128 -25.11 6.37 16.99
CA TYR A 128 -24.25 5.95 18.09
C TYR A 128 -22.86 5.52 17.58
N GLY A 129 -22.81 4.71 16.52
CA GLY A 129 -21.53 4.32 15.90
C GLY A 129 -20.74 5.50 15.39
N ARG A 130 -21.41 6.49 14.77
CA ARG A 130 -20.82 7.76 14.35
C ARG A 130 -20.20 8.50 15.54
N TYR A 131 -21.00 8.72 16.57
CA TYR A 131 -20.55 9.40 17.79
C TYR A 131 -19.32 8.71 18.40
N VAL A 132 -19.34 7.38 18.56
CA VAL A 132 -18.21 6.64 19.12
C VAL A 132 -16.97 6.75 18.23
N ALA A 133 -17.12 6.67 16.91
CA ALA A 133 -15.98 6.81 15.99
C ALA A 133 -15.35 8.20 16.04
N GLU A 134 -16.17 9.26 16.15
CA GLU A 134 -15.69 10.64 16.30
C GLU A 134 -14.95 10.84 17.62
N GLU A 135 -15.52 10.40 18.73
CA GLU A 135 -14.90 10.52 20.05
C GLU A 135 -13.59 9.72 20.14
N LEU A 136 -13.59 8.47 19.63
CA LEU A 136 -12.40 7.63 19.61
C LEU A 136 -11.31 8.27 18.74
N GLY A 137 -11.66 8.70 17.53
CA GLY A 137 -10.70 9.35 16.63
C GLY A 137 -10.09 10.60 17.25
N ARG A 138 -10.92 11.46 17.86
CA ARG A 138 -10.47 12.68 18.57
C ARG A 138 -9.55 12.32 19.73
N TYR A 139 -9.92 11.34 20.56
CA TYR A 139 -9.11 10.86 21.67
C TYR A 139 -7.73 10.38 21.20
N LEU A 140 -7.70 9.51 20.19
CA LEU A 140 -6.45 8.98 19.64
C LEU A 140 -5.57 10.10 19.06
N GLY A 141 -6.17 11.04 18.34
CA GLY A 141 -5.45 12.18 17.76
C GLY A 141 -4.80 13.09 18.84
N THR A 142 -5.56 13.46 19.87
CA THR A 142 -5.05 14.30 20.97
C THR A 142 -3.95 13.63 21.78
N HIS A 143 -3.98 12.27 21.88
CA HIS A 143 -2.97 11.50 22.58
C HIS A 143 -1.80 11.07 21.69
N ARG A 144 -1.72 11.59 20.44
CA ARG A 144 -0.66 11.28 19.48
C ARG A 144 -0.55 9.78 19.17
N ILE A 145 -1.68 9.09 19.15
CA ILE A 145 -1.78 7.70 18.72
C ILE A 145 -2.16 7.70 17.24
N GLN A 146 -1.39 7.00 16.43
CA GLN A 146 -1.63 6.90 14.98
C GLN A 146 -2.89 6.08 14.71
N VAL A 147 -3.82 6.63 13.91
CA VAL A 147 -5.03 5.90 13.48
C VAL A 147 -4.77 5.25 12.12
N ILE A 148 -4.88 3.93 12.05
CA ILE A 148 -4.77 3.17 10.81
C ILE A 148 -6.18 2.71 10.42
N SER A 149 -6.60 2.98 9.17
CA SER A 149 -7.91 2.51 8.71
C SER A 149 -7.95 2.40 7.18
N GLY A 150 -9.09 1.97 6.65
CA GLY A 150 -9.24 1.70 5.22
C GLY A 150 -9.80 2.84 4.40
N MET A 151 -9.98 4.03 4.96
CA MET A 151 -10.59 5.18 4.30
C MET A 151 -11.99 4.87 3.72
N ALA A 152 -12.67 3.84 4.22
CA ALA A 152 -14.03 3.49 3.79
C ALA A 152 -15.06 4.50 4.31
N ARG A 153 -16.29 4.46 3.75
CA ARG A 153 -17.42 5.20 4.33
C ARG A 153 -17.66 4.72 5.78
N GLY A 154 -18.36 5.53 6.57
CA GLY A 154 -18.74 5.19 7.93
C GLY A 154 -17.57 5.25 8.91
N ILE A 155 -17.43 4.26 9.77
CA ILE A 155 -16.53 4.26 10.94
C ILE A 155 -15.08 4.60 10.54
N ASP A 156 -14.57 4.00 9.48
CA ASP A 156 -13.20 4.23 8.99
C ASP A 156 -12.94 5.72 8.75
N GLY A 157 -13.70 6.31 7.82
CA GLY A 157 -13.51 7.71 7.43
C GLY A 157 -13.81 8.70 8.55
N ILE A 158 -14.81 8.43 9.40
CA ILE A 158 -15.19 9.27 10.53
C ILE A 158 -14.05 9.33 11.55
N SER A 159 -13.53 8.19 11.97
CA SER A 159 -12.45 8.13 12.96
C SER A 159 -11.16 8.75 12.45
N GLN A 160 -10.82 8.53 11.18
CA GLN A 160 -9.64 9.14 10.55
C GLN A 160 -9.76 10.65 10.47
N GLN A 161 -10.92 11.17 10.04
CA GLN A 161 -11.17 12.60 9.98
C GLN A 161 -11.12 13.25 11.37
N ALA A 162 -11.70 12.61 12.38
CA ALA A 162 -11.68 13.11 13.75
C ALA A 162 -10.26 13.14 14.33
N ALA A 163 -9.43 12.13 14.04
CA ALA A 163 -8.03 12.10 14.47
C ALA A 163 -7.21 13.22 13.84
N LEU A 164 -7.34 13.46 12.53
CA LEU A 164 -6.67 14.55 11.84
C LEU A 164 -7.13 15.92 12.36
N SER A 165 -8.44 16.11 12.54
CA SER A 165 -9.02 17.35 13.07
C SER A 165 -8.55 17.68 14.50
N ALA A 166 -8.16 16.67 15.26
CA ALA A 166 -7.59 16.81 16.60
C ALA A 166 -6.06 17.04 16.62
N GLY A 167 -5.45 17.25 15.46
CA GLY A 167 -3.99 17.46 15.31
C GLY A 167 -3.16 16.17 15.41
N GLY A 168 -3.81 15.01 15.34
CA GLY A 168 -3.17 13.70 15.28
C GLY A 168 -2.75 13.31 13.86
N THR A 169 -2.29 12.07 13.71
CA THR A 169 -1.93 11.48 12.41
C THR A 169 -2.79 10.27 12.10
N SER A 170 -3.15 10.11 10.83
CA SER A 170 -3.88 8.94 10.36
C SER A 170 -3.34 8.43 9.03
N TYR A 171 -3.55 7.14 8.77
CA TYR A 171 -3.05 6.46 7.58
C TYR A 171 -4.16 5.64 6.95
N GLY A 172 -4.38 5.87 5.65
CA GLY A 172 -5.35 5.13 4.85
C GLY A 172 -4.68 3.97 4.12
N VAL A 173 -5.05 2.73 4.46
CA VAL A 173 -4.61 1.54 3.72
C VAL A 173 -5.63 1.24 2.63
N LEU A 174 -5.23 1.35 1.36
CA LEU A 174 -6.13 1.35 0.21
C LEU A 174 -6.16 -0.01 -0.52
N GLY A 175 -7.32 -0.36 -1.07
CA GLY A 175 -7.50 -1.48 -2.00
C GLY A 175 -7.47 -1.03 -3.48
N CYS A 176 -6.66 -0.02 -3.79
CA CYS A 176 -6.43 0.53 -5.12
C CYS A 176 -5.10 1.29 -5.12
N GLY A 177 -4.63 1.75 -6.25
CA GLY A 177 -3.45 2.63 -6.31
C GLY A 177 -3.60 3.87 -5.43
N VAL A 178 -2.49 4.33 -4.83
CA VAL A 178 -2.48 5.49 -3.92
C VAL A 178 -2.85 6.81 -4.60
N ASP A 179 -2.90 6.84 -5.93
CA ASP A 179 -3.35 7.96 -6.78
C ASP A 179 -4.87 7.96 -7.02
N ILE A 180 -5.58 6.95 -6.53
CA ILE A 180 -7.02 6.78 -6.72
C ILE A 180 -7.77 7.03 -5.41
N CYS A 181 -8.64 8.04 -5.40
CA CYS A 181 -9.53 8.29 -4.27
C CYS A 181 -10.74 7.36 -4.34
N TYR A 182 -10.77 6.35 -3.48
CA TYR A 182 -11.92 5.46 -3.32
C TYR A 182 -12.27 5.25 -1.84
N PRO A 183 -13.53 5.46 -1.41
CA PRO A 183 -14.63 5.99 -2.20
C PRO A 183 -14.49 7.49 -2.50
N SER A 184 -15.06 7.95 -3.61
CA SER A 184 -14.95 9.36 -4.05
C SER A 184 -15.58 10.35 -3.06
N GLN A 185 -16.53 9.92 -2.26
CA GLN A 185 -17.16 10.72 -1.20
C GLN A 185 -16.14 11.17 -0.13
N ASN A 186 -15.08 10.42 0.08
CA ASN A 186 -14.04 10.71 1.06
C ASN A 186 -12.87 11.54 0.44
N ARG A 187 -13.13 12.29 -0.65
CA ARG A 187 -12.13 13.12 -1.35
C ARG A 187 -11.37 14.05 -0.40
N ARG A 188 -12.08 14.75 0.48
CA ARG A 188 -11.48 15.66 1.45
C ARG A 188 -10.53 14.90 2.39
N LEU A 189 -10.99 13.78 2.96
CA LEU A 189 -10.15 12.94 3.81
C LEU A 189 -8.93 12.40 3.07
N TYR A 190 -9.09 11.96 1.81
CA TYR A 190 -7.98 11.50 0.97
C TYR A 190 -6.90 12.57 0.81
N GLU A 191 -7.29 13.82 0.55
CA GLU A 191 -6.36 14.94 0.40
C GLU A 191 -5.68 15.30 1.74
N GLU A 192 -6.42 15.27 2.84
CA GLU A 192 -5.89 15.53 4.17
C GLU A 192 -4.91 14.42 4.61
N LEU A 193 -5.23 13.15 4.37
CA LEU A 193 -4.31 12.03 4.62
C LEU A 193 -3.01 12.18 3.83
N GLY A 194 -3.09 12.59 2.58
CA GLY A 194 -1.89 12.83 1.76
C GLY A 194 -0.98 13.95 2.26
N ARG A 195 -1.49 14.89 3.06
CA ARG A 195 -0.73 16.03 3.61
C ARG A 195 -0.25 15.81 5.04
N GLU A 196 -1.16 15.37 5.92
CA GLU A 196 -0.92 15.31 7.37
C GLU A 196 -0.65 13.90 7.89
N GLY A 197 -0.95 12.89 7.09
CA GLY A 197 -0.77 11.47 7.39
C GLY A 197 -0.14 10.72 6.23
N GLY A 198 -0.77 9.63 5.80
CA GLY A 198 -0.35 8.87 4.63
C GLY A 198 -1.44 8.03 4.00
N LEU A 199 -1.27 7.76 2.72
CA LEU A 199 -2.04 6.81 1.92
C LEU A 199 -1.10 5.67 1.54
N LEU A 200 -1.46 4.45 1.85
CA LEU A 200 -0.61 3.26 1.70
C LEU A 200 -1.33 2.23 0.83
N SER A 201 -0.63 1.57 -0.07
CA SER A 201 -1.19 0.49 -0.88
C SER A 201 -0.12 -0.45 -1.42
N THR A 202 -0.46 -1.74 -1.47
CA THR A 202 0.33 -2.74 -2.20
C THR A 202 0.02 -2.77 -3.70
N TYR A 203 -1.00 -2.03 -4.14
CA TYR A 203 -1.38 -1.93 -5.54
C TYR A 203 -0.68 -0.77 -6.23
N ALA A 204 -0.13 -1.02 -7.42
CA ALA A 204 0.54 -0.02 -8.22
C ALA A 204 -0.39 1.17 -8.56
N PRO A 205 0.18 2.37 -8.81
CA PRO A 205 -0.57 3.52 -9.29
C PRO A 205 -1.41 3.17 -10.54
N GLY A 206 -2.61 3.74 -10.64
CA GLY A 206 -3.55 3.45 -11.72
C GLY A 206 -4.42 2.22 -11.52
N ILE A 207 -4.09 1.31 -10.60
CA ILE A 207 -4.93 0.12 -10.31
C ILE A 207 -6.22 0.55 -9.62
N ARG A 208 -7.36 0.34 -10.30
CA ARG A 208 -8.69 0.71 -9.79
C ARG A 208 -9.14 -0.20 -8.66
N ALA A 209 -9.97 0.34 -7.77
CA ALA A 209 -10.59 -0.42 -6.70
C ALA A 209 -11.48 -1.55 -7.25
N MET A 210 -11.24 -2.76 -6.79
CA MET A 210 -12.06 -3.93 -7.11
C MET A 210 -12.46 -4.65 -5.82
N PRO A 211 -13.65 -5.29 -5.76
CA PRO A 211 -14.09 -6.02 -4.56
C PRO A 211 -13.06 -7.03 -4.03
N ALA A 212 -12.37 -7.72 -4.93
CA ALA A 212 -11.34 -8.70 -4.59
C ALA A 212 -10.08 -8.13 -3.90
N TYR A 213 -9.86 -6.81 -3.96
CA TYR A 213 -8.68 -6.17 -3.39
C TYR A 213 -8.85 -5.72 -1.93
N PHE A 214 -10.09 -5.69 -1.42
CA PHE A 214 -10.34 -5.28 -0.06
C PHE A 214 -10.01 -6.35 1.01
N PRO A 215 -10.35 -7.64 0.82
CA PRO A 215 -10.00 -8.66 1.81
C PRO A 215 -8.49 -8.80 2.06
N PRO A 216 -7.60 -8.86 1.05
CA PRO A 216 -6.16 -8.93 1.28
C PRO A 216 -5.58 -7.66 1.93
N ARG A 217 -6.23 -6.49 1.71
CA ARG A 217 -5.84 -5.23 2.31
C ARG A 217 -6.10 -5.19 3.83
N ASN A 218 -7.14 -5.88 4.30
CA ASN A 218 -7.53 -5.91 5.71
C ASN A 218 -6.58 -6.74 6.56
#